data_324347c36c16104da263e880250e7563
#
_entry.id   324347c36c16104da263e880250e7563
#
_cell.length_a   1.000
_cell.length_b   1.000
_cell.length_c   1.000
_cell.angle_alpha   90.00
_cell.angle_beta   90.00
_cell.angle_gamma   90.00
#
_symmetry.space_group_name_H-M   'P 1'
#
loop_
_entity.id
_entity.type
_entity.pdbx_description
1 polymer ?
#
loop_
_entity_poly.entity_id
_entity_poly.type
_entity_poly.pdbx_seq_one_letter_code
_entity_poly.pdbx_strand_id
1 'polypeptide(L)'
;MKANTILDTIGNTPHVRIQKLFPGAEVWIKSERSNPGGSIKDRIALAMIEAAERDGHLQPGGTIIEPTSGNTGVGLAMVAAVKGYKLVLVMPESMSLERRRLMLAYGATFDLTPREKGMKGAIERALELVEQTPGAWMPQQFENAANIDVHVRTTAIEILNDFRDSPIDVIITGVGTGGHITGVAEALKKEWPNLKVYAVEPEASPVISGGTPGPH
;
A
#
# COMPACT_ATOMS: atom_id res chain seq x y z
N MET A 1 -15.10 -16.91 9.24
CA MET A 1 -14.25 -15.98 10.02
C MET A 1 -15.15 -15.10 10.89
N LYS A 2 -14.79 -14.86 12.15
CA LYS A 2 -15.39 -13.79 12.98
C LYS A 2 -14.33 -12.71 13.14
N ALA A 3 -14.65 -11.46 12.85
CA ALA A 3 -13.79 -10.30 12.97
C ALA A 3 -14.36 -9.31 13.98
N ASN A 4 -13.53 -8.70 14.81
CA ASN A 4 -13.98 -7.67 15.76
C ASN A 4 -14.11 -6.31 15.05
N THR A 5 -13.27 -6.06 14.07
CA THR A 5 -13.28 -4.86 13.24
C THR A 5 -13.04 -5.23 11.78
N ILE A 6 -13.29 -4.30 10.87
CA ILE A 6 -13.00 -4.49 9.45
C ILE A 6 -11.49 -4.67 9.21
N LEU A 7 -10.62 -4.19 10.11
CA LEU A 7 -9.17 -4.32 9.98
C LEU A 7 -8.71 -5.78 10.10
N ASP A 8 -9.44 -6.60 10.85
CA ASP A 8 -9.16 -8.03 11.01
C ASP A 8 -9.38 -8.82 9.70
N THR A 9 -10.01 -8.21 8.70
CA THR A 9 -10.26 -8.81 7.38
C THR A 9 -9.20 -8.43 6.34
N ILE A 10 -8.20 -7.62 6.72
CA ILE A 10 -7.09 -7.27 5.83
C ILE A 10 -6.17 -8.48 5.68
N GLY A 11 -5.80 -8.79 4.44
CA GLY A 11 -4.99 -9.95 4.13
C GLY A 11 -5.81 -11.22 3.88
N ASN A 12 -5.14 -12.38 3.92
CA ASN A 12 -5.71 -13.69 3.55
C ASN A 12 -6.50 -13.63 2.23
N THR A 13 -5.95 -12.89 1.27
CA THR A 13 -6.57 -12.67 -0.03
C THR A 13 -6.46 -13.93 -0.89
N PRO A 14 -7.49 -14.27 -1.68
CA PRO A 14 -7.51 -15.53 -2.42
C PRO A 14 -6.51 -15.53 -3.59
N HIS A 15 -5.96 -16.71 -3.89
CA HIS A 15 -5.33 -17.00 -5.17
C HIS A 15 -6.39 -17.55 -6.14
N VAL A 16 -6.50 -16.91 -7.31
CA VAL A 16 -7.48 -17.28 -8.34
C VAL A 16 -6.77 -17.78 -9.59
N ARG A 17 -7.05 -19.03 -10.00
CA ARG A 17 -6.43 -19.63 -11.18
C ARG A 17 -6.98 -19.01 -12.47
N ILE A 18 -6.09 -18.66 -13.39
CA ILE A 18 -6.43 -18.21 -14.74
C ILE A 18 -6.46 -19.41 -15.69
N GLN A 19 -7.65 -19.91 -15.97
CA GLN A 19 -7.79 -21.17 -16.71
C GLN A 19 -7.76 -21.00 -18.23
N LYS A 20 -8.31 -19.91 -18.77
CA LYS A 20 -8.57 -19.78 -20.22
C LYS A 20 -7.47 -19.05 -20.98
N LEU A 21 -6.83 -18.06 -20.37
CA LEU A 21 -5.84 -17.22 -21.08
C LEU A 21 -4.49 -17.91 -21.28
N PHE A 22 -4.16 -18.88 -20.44
CA PHE A 22 -2.85 -19.56 -20.46
C PHE A 22 -3.05 -21.09 -20.42
N PRO A 23 -3.52 -21.72 -21.52
CA PRO A 23 -3.87 -23.15 -21.52
C PRO A 23 -2.66 -24.09 -21.33
N GLY A 24 -1.43 -23.59 -21.57
CA GLY A 24 -0.18 -24.35 -21.42
C GLY A 24 0.59 -24.05 -20.14
N ALA A 25 0.07 -23.20 -19.26
CA ALA A 25 0.76 -22.80 -18.04
C ALA A 25 -0.21 -22.73 -16.85
N GLU A 26 0.33 -22.93 -15.66
CA GLU A 26 -0.40 -22.73 -14.42
C GLU A 26 -0.16 -21.31 -13.91
N VAL A 27 -1.19 -20.46 -14.05
CA VAL A 27 -1.11 -19.04 -13.69
C VAL A 27 -2.16 -18.72 -12.65
N TRP A 28 -1.74 -18.07 -11.57
CA TRP A 28 -2.58 -17.64 -10.46
C TRP A 28 -2.46 -16.14 -10.22
N ILE A 29 -3.56 -15.49 -9.86
CA ILE A 29 -3.60 -14.09 -9.41
C ILE A 29 -3.89 -14.10 -7.93
N LYS A 30 -3.01 -13.46 -7.12
CA LYS A 30 -3.34 -13.11 -5.74
C LYS A 30 -4.21 -11.85 -5.75
N SER A 31 -5.50 -12.00 -5.42
CA SER A 31 -6.50 -10.95 -5.58
C SER A 31 -6.50 -9.95 -4.42
N GLU A 32 -5.57 -9.03 -4.39
CA GLU A 32 -5.46 -7.99 -3.35
C GLU A 32 -6.64 -6.99 -3.33
N ARG A 33 -7.46 -6.97 -4.39
CA ARG A 33 -8.74 -6.25 -4.40
C ARG A 33 -9.75 -6.76 -3.37
N SER A 34 -9.52 -7.96 -2.85
CA SER A 34 -10.36 -8.58 -1.82
C SER A 34 -10.11 -8.02 -0.42
N ASN A 35 -9.10 -7.19 -0.22
CA ASN A 35 -8.96 -6.41 0.99
C ASN A 35 -10.14 -5.43 1.16
N PRO A 36 -10.55 -5.06 2.39
CA PRO A 36 -11.74 -4.25 2.64
C PRO A 36 -11.73 -2.85 2.01
N GLY A 37 -10.56 -2.20 1.89
CA GLY A 37 -10.38 -0.95 1.16
C GLY A 37 -10.12 -1.16 -0.34
N GLY A 38 -10.15 -2.40 -0.83
CA GLY A 38 -10.08 -2.76 -2.23
C GLY A 38 -8.69 -2.82 -2.84
N SER A 39 -7.63 -2.85 -2.04
CA SER A 39 -6.26 -2.91 -2.57
C SER A 39 -5.23 -3.48 -1.59
N ILE A 40 -4.05 -3.81 -2.12
CA ILE A 40 -2.87 -4.21 -1.35
C ILE A 40 -2.44 -3.13 -0.33
N LYS A 41 -2.83 -1.87 -0.53
CA LYS A 41 -2.43 -0.74 0.32
C LYS A 41 -3.07 -0.77 1.71
N ASP A 42 -4.14 -1.52 1.89
CA ASP A 42 -4.75 -1.74 3.21
C ASP A 42 -3.74 -2.37 4.17
N ARG A 43 -2.92 -3.31 3.67
CA ARG A 43 -1.88 -3.97 4.46
C ARG A 43 -0.84 -2.98 4.98
N ILE A 44 -0.31 -2.14 4.12
CA ILE A 44 0.72 -1.17 4.53
C ILE A 44 0.13 -0.05 5.38
N ALA A 45 -1.10 0.38 5.13
CA ALA A 45 -1.76 1.40 5.92
C ALA A 45 -1.91 0.95 7.39
N LEU A 46 -2.40 -0.28 7.61
CA LEU A 46 -2.49 -0.85 8.95
C LEU A 46 -1.11 -1.02 9.58
N ALA A 47 -0.17 -1.62 8.86
CA ALA A 47 1.16 -1.93 9.41
C ALA A 47 1.97 -0.68 9.79
N MET A 48 1.93 0.37 8.97
CA MET A 48 2.63 1.63 9.27
C MET A 48 2.05 2.32 10.49
N ILE A 49 0.71 2.37 10.63
CA ILE A 49 0.04 2.96 11.80
C ILE A 49 0.38 2.15 13.05
N GLU A 50 0.27 0.82 13.02
CA GLU A 50 0.59 -0.03 14.17
C GLU A 50 2.08 0.02 14.57
N ALA A 51 2.98 0.17 13.60
CA ALA A 51 4.39 0.39 13.89
C ALA A 51 4.59 1.74 14.62
N ALA A 52 3.96 2.82 14.13
CA ALA A 52 4.06 4.12 14.76
C ALA A 52 3.45 4.17 16.17
N GLU A 53 2.35 3.44 16.41
CA GLU A 53 1.75 3.26 17.74
C GLU A 53 2.74 2.57 18.70
N ARG A 54 3.28 1.43 18.26
CA ARG A 54 4.21 0.62 19.05
C ARG A 54 5.48 1.40 19.41
N ASP A 55 6.00 2.15 18.45
CA ASP A 55 7.26 2.88 18.56
C ASP A 55 7.07 4.27 19.22
N GLY A 56 5.83 4.65 19.56
CA GLY A 56 5.49 5.89 20.26
C GLY A 56 5.48 7.13 19.37
N HIS A 57 5.57 6.98 18.05
CA HIS A 57 5.53 8.10 17.09
C HIS A 57 4.11 8.62 16.85
N LEU A 58 3.10 7.80 17.05
CA LEU A 58 1.68 8.18 16.92
C LEU A 58 0.96 7.91 18.24
N GLN A 59 0.46 8.97 18.88
CA GLN A 59 -0.30 8.88 20.13
C GLN A 59 -1.80 8.71 19.85
N PRO A 60 -2.56 8.05 20.74
CA PRO A 60 -4.01 7.91 20.59
C PRO A 60 -4.71 9.23 20.29
N GLY A 61 -5.59 9.25 19.27
CA GLY A 61 -6.27 10.45 18.80
C GLY A 61 -5.39 11.46 18.06
N GLY A 62 -4.14 11.12 17.79
CA GLY A 62 -3.18 11.93 17.04
C GLY A 62 -3.60 12.21 15.60
N THR A 63 -2.80 13.04 14.94
CA THR A 63 -3.04 13.44 13.54
C THR A 63 -2.06 12.76 12.62
N ILE A 64 -2.57 12.10 11.58
CA ILE A 64 -1.82 11.49 10.49
C ILE A 64 -1.87 12.44 9.29
N ILE A 65 -0.72 12.74 8.67
CA ILE A 65 -0.64 13.57 7.47
C ILE A 65 0.13 12.78 6.41
N GLU A 66 -0.44 12.57 5.22
CA GLU A 66 0.24 11.83 4.14
C GLU A 66 -0.02 12.47 2.78
N PRO A 67 1.04 12.70 1.97
CA PRO A 67 0.89 13.17 0.61
C PRO A 67 0.53 12.00 -0.32
N THR A 68 -0.76 11.76 -0.53
CA THR A 68 -1.23 10.68 -1.41
C THR A 68 -2.64 10.94 -1.92
N SER A 69 -2.89 10.54 -3.15
CA SER A 69 -4.22 10.59 -3.79
C SER A 69 -4.75 9.20 -4.15
N GLY A 70 -3.97 8.17 -3.87
CA GLY A 70 -4.24 6.80 -4.32
C GLY A 70 -4.78 5.88 -3.24
N ASN A 71 -4.62 4.58 -3.48
CA ASN A 71 -5.12 3.53 -2.60
C ASN A 71 -4.51 3.57 -1.18
N THR A 72 -3.31 4.12 -1.03
CA THR A 72 -2.73 4.34 0.31
C THR A 72 -3.59 5.28 1.13
N GLY A 73 -4.08 6.37 0.53
CA GLY A 73 -5.00 7.30 1.19
C GLY A 73 -6.31 6.63 1.61
N VAL A 74 -6.86 5.74 0.77
CA VAL A 74 -8.06 4.95 1.12
C VAL A 74 -7.79 4.04 2.30
N GLY A 75 -6.69 3.28 2.28
CA GLY A 75 -6.31 2.39 3.37
C GLY A 75 -6.08 3.16 4.68
N LEU A 76 -5.33 4.27 4.63
CA LEU A 76 -5.10 5.13 5.80
C LEU A 76 -6.41 5.70 6.36
N ALA A 77 -7.34 6.13 5.49
CA ALA A 77 -8.62 6.68 5.91
C ALA A 77 -9.48 5.63 6.63
N MET A 78 -9.55 4.41 6.10
CA MET A 78 -10.24 3.30 6.74
C MET A 78 -9.63 2.94 8.10
N VAL A 79 -8.31 2.80 8.18
CA VAL A 79 -7.61 2.45 9.44
C VAL A 79 -7.75 3.58 10.46
N ALA A 80 -7.57 4.83 10.05
CA ALA A 80 -7.72 6.00 10.92
C ALA A 80 -9.13 6.11 11.50
N ALA A 81 -10.17 5.86 10.68
CA ALA A 81 -11.56 5.84 11.14
C ALA A 81 -11.81 4.80 12.23
N VAL A 82 -11.29 3.59 12.07
CA VAL A 82 -11.46 2.50 13.04
C VAL A 82 -10.67 2.75 14.34
N LYS A 83 -9.45 3.25 14.20
CA LYS A 83 -8.53 3.47 15.34
C LYS A 83 -8.72 4.84 16.04
N GLY A 84 -9.58 5.72 15.50
CA GLY A 84 -9.87 7.04 16.10
C GLY A 84 -8.81 8.10 15.86
N TYR A 85 -8.08 8.04 14.75
CA TYR A 85 -7.09 9.05 14.35
C TYR A 85 -7.70 10.12 13.45
N LYS A 86 -7.16 11.32 13.52
CA LYS A 86 -7.42 12.37 12.53
C LYS A 86 -6.53 12.11 11.32
N LEU A 87 -7.07 12.25 10.12
CA LEU A 87 -6.31 12.08 8.89
C LEU A 87 -6.45 13.30 7.99
N VAL A 88 -5.31 13.86 7.60
CA VAL A 88 -5.18 14.92 6.59
C VAL A 88 -4.43 14.33 5.39
N LEU A 89 -5.10 14.29 4.24
CA LEU A 89 -4.48 13.85 2.99
C LEU A 89 -4.13 15.07 2.13
N VAL A 90 -2.87 15.15 1.74
CA VAL A 90 -2.37 16.25 0.92
C VAL A 90 -2.25 15.79 -0.52
N MET A 91 -2.89 16.51 -1.45
CA MET A 91 -2.88 16.11 -2.85
C MET A 91 -3.18 17.29 -3.78
N PRO A 92 -2.76 17.23 -5.07
CA PRO A 92 -3.16 18.20 -6.06
C PRO A 92 -4.69 18.26 -6.23
N GLU A 93 -5.24 19.44 -6.42
CA GLU A 93 -6.68 19.65 -6.62
C GLU A 93 -7.26 18.94 -7.85
N SER A 94 -6.39 18.55 -8.81
CA SER A 94 -6.75 17.81 -10.02
C SER A 94 -7.10 16.34 -9.78
N MET A 95 -6.92 15.83 -8.58
CA MET A 95 -7.16 14.42 -8.27
C MET A 95 -8.66 14.06 -8.24
N SER A 96 -8.96 12.78 -8.53
CA SER A 96 -10.31 12.23 -8.68
C SER A 96 -11.26 12.61 -7.54
N LEU A 97 -12.42 13.15 -7.89
CA LEU A 97 -13.49 13.47 -6.95
C LEU A 97 -14.09 12.22 -6.30
N GLU A 98 -14.18 11.10 -7.02
CA GLU A 98 -14.72 9.85 -6.47
C GLU A 98 -13.83 9.33 -5.34
N ARG A 99 -12.50 9.35 -5.54
CA ARG A 99 -11.56 8.94 -4.49
C ARG A 99 -11.64 9.85 -3.28
N ARG A 100 -11.73 11.16 -3.49
CA ARG A 100 -11.92 12.12 -2.38
C ARG A 100 -13.21 11.86 -1.61
N ARG A 101 -14.32 11.59 -2.31
CA ARG A 101 -15.59 11.24 -1.66
C ARG A 101 -15.52 9.99 -0.81
N LEU A 102 -14.83 8.95 -1.28
CA LEU A 102 -14.61 7.74 -0.51
C LEU A 102 -13.80 8.00 0.76
N MET A 103 -12.70 8.73 0.66
CA MET A 103 -11.86 9.07 1.80
C MET A 103 -12.59 9.99 2.80
N LEU A 104 -13.41 10.94 2.29
CA LEU A 104 -14.29 11.79 3.12
C LEU A 104 -15.30 10.94 3.90
N ALA A 105 -15.87 9.90 3.28
CA ALA A 105 -16.82 9.01 3.94
C ALA A 105 -16.20 8.27 5.14
N TYR A 106 -14.88 8.05 5.11
CA TYR A 106 -14.11 7.55 6.26
C TYR A 106 -13.68 8.65 7.26
N GLY A 107 -14.01 9.92 7.02
CA GLY A 107 -13.68 11.02 7.91
C GLY A 107 -12.33 11.70 7.67
N ALA A 108 -11.66 11.40 6.57
CA ALA A 108 -10.42 12.11 6.20
C ALA A 108 -10.73 13.56 5.79
N THR A 109 -9.79 14.46 6.06
CA THR A 109 -9.80 15.84 5.56
C THR A 109 -8.72 16.02 4.48
N PHE A 110 -8.78 17.12 3.72
CA PHE A 110 -7.85 17.38 2.63
C PHE A 110 -7.20 18.75 2.76
N ASP A 111 -5.90 18.79 2.45
CA ASP A 111 -5.19 20.01 2.09
C ASP A 111 -4.86 19.88 0.58
N LEU A 112 -5.52 20.72 -0.23
CA LEU A 112 -5.39 20.66 -1.69
C LEU A 112 -4.33 21.65 -2.16
N THR A 113 -3.37 21.14 -2.94
CA THR A 113 -2.29 21.95 -3.52
C THR A 113 -2.58 22.30 -4.99
N PRO A 114 -2.00 23.39 -5.51
CA PRO A 114 -2.13 23.78 -6.91
C PRO A 114 -1.74 22.64 -7.85
N ARG A 115 -2.54 22.43 -8.88
CA ARG A 115 -2.35 21.38 -9.90
C ARG A 115 -0.95 21.39 -10.51
N GLU A 116 -0.42 22.59 -10.76
CA GLU A 116 0.85 22.81 -11.45
C GLU A 116 2.06 22.29 -10.65
N LYS A 117 1.92 22.23 -9.31
CA LYS A 117 2.96 21.72 -8.43
C LYS A 117 3.00 20.19 -8.37
N GLY A 118 1.97 19.49 -8.87
CA GLY A 118 1.89 18.04 -8.87
C GLY A 118 2.12 17.39 -7.50
N MET A 119 2.55 16.15 -7.48
CA MET A 119 2.82 15.45 -6.22
C MET A 119 4.01 16.02 -5.44
N LYS A 120 4.98 16.63 -6.13
CA LYS A 120 6.10 17.30 -5.45
C LYS A 120 5.59 18.40 -4.51
N GLY A 121 4.69 19.26 -5.00
CA GLY A 121 4.08 20.31 -4.17
C GLY A 121 3.23 19.74 -3.03
N ALA A 122 2.58 18.58 -3.22
CA ALA A 122 1.84 17.93 -2.15
C ALA A 122 2.78 17.39 -1.06
N ILE A 123 3.94 16.85 -1.42
CA ILE A 123 4.96 16.38 -0.47
C ILE A 123 5.51 17.56 0.34
N GLU A 124 5.91 18.64 -0.33
CA GLU A 124 6.41 19.86 0.35
C GLU A 124 5.37 20.39 1.35
N ARG A 125 4.11 20.47 0.93
CA ARG A 125 3.02 20.94 1.78
C ARG A 125 2.74 20.01 2.97
N ALA A 126 2.83 18.70 2.77
CA ALA A 126 2.65 17.73 3.86
C ALA A 126 3.73 17.87 4.93
N LEU A 127 4.99 18.09 4.54
CA LEU A 127 6.09 18.36 5.46
C LEU A 127 5.85 19.64 6.29
N GLU A 128 5.46 20.74 5.63
CA GLU A 128 5.08 21.97 6.32
C GLU A 128 3.97 21.75 7.35
N LEU A 129 2.93 20.99 6.98
CA LEU A 129 1.80 20.71 7.87
C LEU A 129 2.21 19.87 9.10
N VAL A 130 3.12 18.91 8.91
CA VAL A 130 3.65 18.11 10.03
C VAL A 130 4.41 19.02 11.01
N GLU A 131 5.25 19.91 10.52
CA GLU A 131 5.98 20.88 11.36
C GLU A 131 5.05 21.84 12.12
N GLN A 132 3.94 22.24 11.49
CA GLN A 132 2.95 23.17 12.06
C GLN A 132 1.92 22.48 12.98
N THR A 133 1.86 21.14 12.98
CA THR A 133 0.84 20.40 13.74
C THR A 133 1.52 19.59 14.86
N PRO A 134 1.48 20.06 16.11
CA PRO A 134 2.11 19.36 17.23
C PRO A 134 1.61 17.91 17.36
N GLY A 135 2.54 16.96 17.42
CA GLY A 135 2.25 15.55 17.53
C GLY A 135 1.68 14.89 16.26
N ALA A 136 1.70 15.58 15.11
CA ALA A 136 1.38 14.94 13.83
C ALA A 136 2.49 13.98 13.40
N TRP A 137 2.06 12.90 12.74
CA TRP A 137 2.95 11.90 12.19
C TRP A 137 2.67 11.67 10.71
N MET A 138 3.73 11.46 9.92
CA MET A 138 3.65 11.15 8.50
C MET A 138 4.12 9.72 8.22
N PRO A 139 3.28 8.87 7.64
CA PRO A 139 3.62 7.48 7.29
C PRO A 139 4.82 7.31 6.39
N GLN A 140 5.01 8.17 5.39
CA GLN A 140 6.11 8.13 4.42
C GLN A 140 6.24 6.76 3.74
N GLN A 141 5.21 6.34 3.01
CA GLN A 141 5.09 4.99 2.44
C GLN A 141 6.30 4.51 1.62
N PHE A 142 7.10 5.42 1.07
CA PHE A 142 8.29 5.08 0.27
C PHE A 142 9.54 4.78 1.12
N GLU A 143 9.57 5.23 2.37
CA GLU A 143 10.72 5.11 3.28
C GLU A 143 10.44 4.24 4.49
N ASN A 144 9.17 3.96 4.78
CA ASN A 144 8.76 3.26 5.99
C ASN A 144 9.02 1.75 5.89
N ALA A 145 9.89 1.24 6.74
CA ALA A 145 10.24 -0.17 6.78
C ALA A 145 9.06 -1.11 7.04
N ALA A 146 8.02 -0.64 7.74
CA ALA A 146 6.80 -1.42 7.98
C ALA A 146 6.06 -1.80 6.68
N ASN A 147 6.28 -1.05 5.58
CA ASN A 147 5.77 -1.39 4.25
C ASN A 147 6.40 -2.69 3.71
N ILE A 148 7.69 -2.89 3.89
CA ILE A 148 8.36 -4.13 3.48
C ILE A 148 7.99 -5.26 4.43
N ASP A 149 8.10 -5.00 5.74
CA ASP A 149 7.92 -5.98 6.79
C ASP A 149 6.52 -6.64 6.75
N VAL A 150 5.45 -5.88 6.51
CA VAL A 150 4.10 -6.46 6.41
C VAL A 150 3.99 -7.47 5.26
N HIS A 151 4.68 -7.26 4.16
CA HIS A 151 4.67 -8.21 3.04
C HIS A 151 5.50 -9.46 3.34
N VAL A 152 6.59 -9.34 4.10
CA VAL A 152 7.34 -10.49 4.62
C VAL A 152 6.45 -11.33 5.54
N ARG A 153 5.80 -10.68 6.52
CA ARG A 153 5.03 -11.36 7.58
C ARG A 153 3.66 -11.88 7.15
N THR A 154 3.07 -11.32 6.10
CA THR A 154 1.69 -11.65 5.70
C THR A 154 1.61 -12.13 4.27
N THR A 155 1.80 -11.29 3.29
CA THR A 155 1.61 -11.61 1.87
C THR A 155 2.45 -12.80 1.42
N ALA A 156 3.72 -12.83 1.79
CA ALA A 156 4.62 -13.94 1.47
C ALA A 156 4.21 -15.24 2.16
N ILE A 157 3.82 -15.17 3.43
CA ILE A 157 3.37 -16.34 4.19
C ILE A 157 2.08 -16.93 3.61
N GLU A 158 1.15 -16.08 3.18
CA GLU A 158 -0.06 -16.53 2.48
C GLU A 158 0.28 -17.29 1.20
N ILE A 159 1.23 -16.77 0.41
CA ILE A 159 1.71 -17.44 -0.81
C ILE A 159 2.39 -18.78 -0.47
N LEU A 160 3.30 -18.80 0.50
CA LEU A 160 3.98 -20.02 0.94
C LEU A 160 2.98 -21.09 1.40
N ASN A 161 1.95 -20.70 2.15
CA ASN A 161 0.95 -21.66 2.65
C ASN A 161 0.11 -22.27 1.51
N ASP A 162 -0.31 -21.43 0.55
CA ASP A 162 -1.19 -21.89 -0.53
C ASP A 162 -0.43 -22.72 -1.58
N PHE A 163 0.89 -22.53 -1.73
CA PHE A 163 1.72 -23.22 -2.72
C PHE A 163 2.81 -24.11 -2.11
N ARG A 164 2.64 -24.51 -0.85
CA ARG A 164 3.61 -25.35 -0.13
C ARG A 164 3.97 -26.63 -0.85
N ASP A 165 2.96 -27.33 -1.38
CA ASP A 165 3.11 -28.63 -2.05
C ASP A 165 3.36 -28.51 -3.56
N SER A 166 3.28 -27.29 -4.09
CA SER A 166 3.52 -26.98 -5.50
C SER A 166 4.22 -25.63 -5.63
N PRO A 167 5.51 -25.56 -5.32
CA PRO A 167 6.28 -24.31 -5.36
C PRO A 167 6.16 -23.60 -6.69
N ILE A 168 6.04 -22.26 -6.64
CA ILE A 168 5.91 -21.43 -7.83
C ILE A 168 7.29 -21.12 -8.44
N ASP A 169 7.37 -21.08 -9.78
CA ASP A 169 8.58 -20.77 -10.52
C ASP A 169 8.82 -19.27 -10.67
N VAL A 170 7.73 -18.50 -10.76
CA VAL A 170 7.76 -17.09 -11.17
C VAL A 170 6.74 -16.26 -10.38
N ILE A 171 7.17 -15.09 -9.93
CA ILE A 171 6.29 -14.00 -9.49
C ILE A 171 6.44 -12.82 -10.44
N ILE A 172 5.31 -12.25 -10.86
CA ILE A 172 5.22 -11.03 -11.65
C ILE A 172 4.38 -10.03 -10.89
N THR A 173 4.91 -8.84 -10.62
CA THR A 173 4.18 -7.82 -9.87
C THR A 173 4.52 -6.40 -10.32
N GLY A 174 3.52 -5.51 -10.28
CA GLY A 174 3.73 -4.07 -10.48
C GLY A 174 4.49 -3.44 -9.32
N VAL A 175 5.35 -2.48 -9.63
CA VAL A 175 6.15 -1.78 -8.63
C VAL A 175 5.65 -0.35 -8.47
N GLY A 176 5.18 -0.02 -7.26
CA GLY A 176 4.93 1.34 -6.81
C GLY A 176 6.02 1.78 -5.82
N THR A 177 5.81 1.55 -4.53
CA THR A 177 6.81 1.85 -3.49
C THR A 177 7.98 0.85 -3.42
N GLY A 178 7.88 -0.28 -4.10
CA GLY A 178 8.86 -1.37 -3.98
C GLY A 178 8.63 -2.32 -2.79
N GLY A 179 7.89 -1.91 -1.77
CA GLY A 179 7.74 -2.68 -0.53
C GLY A 179 7.18 -4.09 -0.73
N HIS A 180 6.17 -4.24 -1.59
CA HIS A 180 5.59 -5.55 -1.89
C HIS A 180 6.59 -6.51 -2.54
N ILE A 181 7.19 -6.10 -3.66
CA ILE A 181 8.12 -6.98 -4.40
C ILE A 181 9.34 -7.34 -3.53
N THR A 182 9.85 -6.38 -2.77
CA THR A 182 11.00 -6.58 -1.87
C THR A 182 10.65 -7.59 -0.77
N GLY A 183 9.59 -7.34 0.00
CA GLY A 183 9.22 -8.20 1.11
C GLY A 183 8.83 -9.62 0.68
N VAL A 184 8.05 -9.73 -0.40
CA VAL A 184 7.65 -11.04 -0.93
C VAL A 184 8.86 -11.80 -1.49
N ALA A 185 9.71 -11.14 -2.30
CA ALA A 185 10.90 -11.78 -2.86
C ALA A 185 11.87 -12.23 -1.78
N GLU A 186 12.12 -11.40 -0.76
CA GLU A 186 13.00 -11.74 0.35
C GLU A 186 12.55 -13.00 1.09
N ALA A 187 11.25 -13.08 1.41
CA ALA A 187 10.71 -14.21 2.15
C ALA A 187 10.66 -15.48 1.30
N LEU A 188 10.13 -15.38 0.07
CA LEU A 188 9.93 -16.55 -0.77
C LEU A 188 11.23 -17.16 -1.30
N LYS A 189 12.26 -16.35 -1.59
CA LYS A 189 13.57 -16.88 -2.04
C LYS A 189 14.33 -17.62 -0.96
N LYS A 190 14.00 -17.44 0.32
CA LYS A 190 14.55 -18.26 1.41
C LYS A 190 14.06 -19.71 1.31
N GLU A 191 12.80 -19.90 0.94
CA GLU A 191 12.18 -21.23 0.80
C GLU A 191 12.33 -21.78 -0.64
N TRP A 192 12.25 -20.91 -1.65
CA TRP A 192 12.37 -21.24 -3.06
C TRP A 192 13.51 -20.47 -3.73
N PRO A 193 14.78 -20.89 -3.57
CA PRO A 193 15.96 -20.14 -4.04
C PRO A 193 15.99 -19.87 -5.55
N ASN A 194 15.35 -20.73 -6.34
CA ASN A 194 15.28 -20.60 -7.81
C ASN A 194 14.12 -19.73 -8.31
N LEU A 195 13.29 -19.19 -7.40
CA LEU A 195 12.17 -18.33 -7.76
C LEU A 195 12.62 -17.12 -8.57
N LYS A 196 12.03 -16.94 -9.74
CA LYS A 196 12.23 -15.76 -10.57
C LYS A 196 11.22 -14.69 -10.20
N VAL A 197 11.68 -13.45 -10.04
CA VAL A 197 10.84 -12.31 -9.67
C VAL A 197 10.95 -11.25 -10.74
N TYR A 198 9.81 -10.89 -11.34
CA TYR A 198 9.74 -9.87 -12.37
C TYR A 198 8.99 -8.64 -11.85
N ALA A 199 9.66 -7.49 -11.95
CA ALA A 199 9.08 -6.18 -11.70
C ALA A 199 8.42 -5.64 -12.97
N VAL A 200 7.19 -5.15 -12.84
CA VAL A 200 6.47 -4.47 -13.93
C VAL A 200 6.38 -3.00 -13.59
N GLU A 201 6.82 -2.15 -14.50
CA GLU A 201 6.71 -0.71 -14.41
C GLU A 201 6.02 -0.12 -15.66
N PRO A 202 5.43 1.08 -15.58
CA PRO A 202 4.78 1.70 -16.71
C PRO A 202 5.79 2.03 -17.83
N GLU A 203 5.45 1.72 -19.09
CA GLU A 203 6.28 2.07 -20.25
C GLU A 203 6.52 3.59 -20.34
N ALA A 204 5.53 4.40 -19.97
CA ALA A 204 5.63 5.85 -19.95
C ALA A 204 6.47 6.42 -18.79
N SER A 205 6.86 5.58 -17.82
CA SER A 205 7.66 5.97 -16.64
C SER A 205 8.59 4.84 -16.18
N PRO A 206 9.54 4.40 -17.05
CA PRO A 206 10.36 3.21 -16.81
C PRO A 206 11.59 3.53 -15.95
N VAL A 207 11.37 4.07 -14.74
CA VAL A 207 12.44 4.59 -13.86
C VAL A 207 13.34 3.48 -13.32
N ILE A 208 12.79 2.28 -13.08
CA ILE A 208 13.56 1.13 -12.57
C ILE A 208 14.50 0.61 -13.63
N SER A 209 14.10 0.65 -14.89
CA SER A 209 14.92 0.27 -16.04
C SER A 209 15.90 1.39 -16.50
N GLY A 210 16.01 2.49 -15.73
CA GLY A 210 16.93 3.60 -16.02
C GLY A 210 16.38 4.66 -16.97
N GLY A 211 15.09 4.64 -17.26
CA GLY A 211 14.41 5.67 -18.04
C GLY A 211 14.00 6.89 -17.22
N THR A 212 13.38 7.87 -17.87
CA THR A 212 12.93 9.11 -17.23
C THR A 212 11.54 8.96 -16.63
N PRO A 213 11.25 9.62 -15.47
CA PRO A 213 9.90 9.67 -14.93
C PRO A 213 8.92 10.31 -15.90
N GLY A 214 7.71 9.75 -16.00
CA GLY A 214 6.63 10.25 -16.85
C GLY A 214 5.24 10.03 -16.24
N PRO A 215 4.19 10.61 -16.84
CA PRO A 215 2.83 10.41 -16.40
C PRO A 215 2.39 8.95 -16.60
N HIS A 216 1.73 8.40 -15.61
CA HIS A 216 1.21 7.02 -15.65
C HIS A 216 0.00 6.83 -14.72
#